data_d174f4ac4b23895b4a115a278d4c6168
#
_entry.id   d174f4ac4b23895b4a115a278d4c6168
#
_cell.length_a   1.000
_cell.length_b   1.000
_cell.length_c   1.000
_cell.angle_alpha   90.00
_cell.angle_beta   90.00
_cell.angle_gamma   90.00
#
_symmetry.space_group_name_H-M   'P 1'
#
loop_
_entity.id
_entity.type
_entity.pdbx_description
1 polymer ?
#
loop_
_entity_poly.entity_id
_entity_poly.type
_entity_poly.pdbx_seq_one_letter_code
_entity_poly.pdbx_strand_id
1 'polypeptide(L)'
;VFMALSALGSILLVYGTQIFWLWALPIGIGMYVALNALFFCALWFSTIFLPSVKKPIDKPRNFYGVIQFVCDWAMTALRVKIRFNGMEKLPNEPFVLVSNHVSNFDPVVVLAKVKGRKIAFISKPSNFKIPVAGPYTHNAGFLAIDRENAMRAMRTIKRAAELVVSEQMIMGIYPEGTRSKTGEL
;
A
#
# COMPACT_ATOMS: atom_id res chain seq x y z
N VAL A 1 -0.60 0.45 16.82
CA VAL A 1 -0.01 -0.76 17.39
C VAL A 1 1.39 -0.46 17.92
N PHE A 2 2.37 -0.03 17.09
CA PHE A 2 3.75 0.21 17.51
C PHE A 2 3.88 1.28 18.60
N MET A 3 3.09 2.37 18.53
CA MET A 3 3.08 3.39 19.58
C MET A 3 2.57 2.81 20.93
N ALA A 4 1.53 1.98 20.90
CA ALA A 4 1.01 1.36 22.11
C ALA A 4 2.00 0.36 22.71
N LEU A 5 2.66 -0.45 21.89
CA LEU A 5 3.67 -1.42 22.34
C LEU A 5 4.91 -0.71 22.90
N SER A 6 5.37 0.38 22.28
CA SER A 6 6.51 1.14 22.79
C SER A 6 6.18 1.85 24.11
N ALA A 7 4.98 2.40 24.25
CA ALA A 7 4.53 3.02 25.48
C ALA A 7 4.44 2.00 26.63
N LEU A 8 3.85 0.82 26.39
CA LEU A 8 3.77 -0.25 27.37
C LEU A 8 5.17 -0.73 27.79
N GLY A 9 6.06 -0.95 26.82
CA GLY A 9 7.43 -1.38 27.09
C GLY A 9 8.23 -0.35 27.90
N SER A 10 8.07 0.95 27.61
CA SER A 10 8.76 2.00 28.38
C SER A 10 8.25 2.09 29.83
N ILE A 11 6.94 1.92 30.06
CA ILE A 11 6.35 1.88 31.40
C ILE A 11 6.91 0.70 32.19
N LEU A 12 6.94 -0.50 31.60
CA LEU A 12 7.47 -1.70 32.23
C LEU A 12 8.96 -1.57 32.59
N LEU A 13 9.77 -0.97 31.70
CA LEU A 13 11.17 -0.70 31.96
C LEU A 13 11.38 0.28 33.14
N VAL A 14 10.62 1.35 33.17
CA VAL A 14 10.71 2.35 34.24
C VAL A 14 10.34 1.75 35.59
N TYR A 15 9.28 0.96 35.66
CA TYR A 15 8.87 0.29 36.90
C TYR A 15 9.84 -0.82 37.32
N GLY A 16 10.36 -1.61 36.38
CA GLY A 16 11.23 -2.74 36.69
C GLY A 16 12.64 -2.36 37.12
N THR A 17 13.14 -1.21 36.67
CA THR A 17 14.54 -0.78 36.92
C THR A 17 14.67 0.45 37.82
N GLN A 18 13.57 0.99 38.34
CA GLN A 18 13.55 2.26 39.10
C GLN A 18 14.26 3.43 38.40
N ILE A 19 14.27 3.37 37.06
CA ILE A 19 14.81 4.46 36.24
C ILE A 19 13.90 5.68 36.40
N PHE A 20 14.49 6.85 36.56
CA PHE A 20 13.74 8.11 36.66
C PHE A 20 12.75 8.26 35.51
N TRP A 21 11.52 8.67 35.82
CA TRP A 21 10.42 8.90 34.87
C TRP A 21 10.83 9.77 33.67
N LEU A 22 11.85 10.63 33.81
CA LEU A 22 12.44 11.44 32.73
C LEU A 22 12.93 10.60 31.53
N TRP A 23 13.30 9.35 31.75
CA TRP A 23 13.76 8.44 30.71
C TRP A 23 12.63 7.68 29.99
N ALA A 24 11.41 7.72 30.53
CA ALA A 24 10.29 7.00 29.92
C ALA A 24 9.98 7.47 28.49
N LEU A 25 10.04 8.79 28.24
CA LEU A 25 9.79 9.37 26.92
C LEU A 25 10.88 8.99 25.90
N PRO A 26 12.18 9.21 26.13
CA PRO A 26 13.21 8.80 25.21
C PRO A 26 13.27 7.29 24.99
N ILE A 27 13.04 6.48 26.01
CA ILE A 27 12.94 5.02 25.89
C ILE A 27 11.75 4.65 25.00
N GLY A 28 10.58 5.25 25.22
CA GLY A 28 9.38 5.01 24.40
C GLY A 28 9.58 5.38 22.93
N ILE A 29 10.23 6.51 22.66
CA ILE A 29 10.59 6.93 21.28
C ILE A 29 11.57 5.93 20.67
N GLY A 30 12.62 5.55 21.40
CA GLY A 30 13.61 4.58 20.94
C GLY A 30 12.98 3.24 20.59
N MET A 31 12.11 2.72 21.44
CA MET A 31 11.35 1.47 21.20
C MET A 31 10.42 1.61 19.99
N TYR A 32 9.72 2.74 19.84
CA TYR A 32 8.88 2.99 18.69
C TYR A 32 9.69 2.94 17.38
N VAL A 33 10.82 3.63 17.35
CA VAL A 33 11.72 3.63 16.18
C VAL A 33 12.26 2.23 15.90
N ALA A 34 12.71 1.51 16.93
CA ALA A 34 13.25 0.16 16.79
C ALA A 34 12.20 -0.83 16.26
N LEU A 35 10.96 -0.77 16.78
CA LEU A 35 9.87 -1.63 16.30
C LEU A 35 9.49 -1.34 14.84
N ASN A 36 9.48 -0.07 14.44
CA ASN A 36 9.25 0.29 13.04
C ASN A 36 10.41 -0.19 12.15
N ALA A 37 11.65 0.02 12.55
CA ALA A 37 12.81 -0.46 11.82
C ALA A 37 12.78 -1.98 11.66
N LEU A 38 12.51 -2.72 12.72
CA LEU A 38 12.37 -4.18 12.68
C LEU A 38 11.27 -4.62 11.73
N PHE A 39 10.10 -3.96 11.78
CA PHE A 39 8.98 -4.25 10.89
C PHE A 39 9.36 -4.06 9.41
N PHE A 40 9.97 -2.92 9.05
CA PHE A 40 10.38 -2.67 7.67
C PHE A 40 11.55 -3.57 7.23
N CYS A 41 12.46 -3.91 8.12
CA CYS A 41 13.50 -4.91 7.85
C CYS A 41 12.90 -6.29 7.59
N ALA A 42 11.91 -6.71 8.37
CA ALA A 42 11.21 -7.97 8.15
C ALA A 42 10.45 -7.99 6.82
N LEU A 43 9.77 -6.89 6.47
CA LEU A 43 9.13 -6.73 5.16
C LEU A 43 10.15 -6.79 4.03
N TRP A 44 11.28 -6.12 4.17
CA TRP A 44 12.36 -6.15 3.17
C TRP A 44 12.93 -7.56 3.02
N PHE A 45 13.26 -8.22 4.12
CA PHE A 45 13.79 -9.59 4.11
C PHE A 45 12.79 -10.56 3.47
N SER A 46 11.51 -10.43 3.76
CA SER A 46 10.47 -11.30 3.19
C SER A 46 10.36 -11.18 1.67
N THR A 47 10.80 -10.05 1.06
CA THR A 47 10.78 -9.89 -0.40
C THR A 47 11.69 -10.89 -1.12
N ILE A 48 12.69 -11.44 -0.43
CA ILE A 48 13.60 -12.46 -0.98
C ILE A 48 12.83 -13.74 -1.34
N PHE A 49 11.76 -14.03 -0.61
CA PHE A 49 10.90 -15.20 -0.82
C PHE A 49 9.74 -14.96 -1.79
N LEU A 50 9.60 -13.73 -2.30
CA LEU A 50 8.55 -13.41 -3.26
C LEU A 50 8.97 -13.74 -4.69
N PRO A 51 8.02 -14.17 -5.54
CA PRO A 51 8.25 -14.29 -6.97
C PRO A 51 8.79 -13.01 -7.57
N SER A 52 9.73 -13.18 -8.50
CA SER A 52 10.35 -12.04 -9.17
C SER A 52 9.32 -11.21 -9.93
N VAL A 53 9.40 -9.88 -9.82
CA VAL A 53 8.57 -8.92 -10.57
C VAL A 53 8.72 -9.02 -12.09
N LYS A 54 9.72 -9.74 -12.58
CA LYS A 54 9.92 -9.98 -14.02
C LYS A 54 9.01 -11.10 -14.56
N LYS A 55 8.45 -11.94 -13.69
CA LYS A 55 7.56 -13.04 -14.08
C LYS A 55 6.12 -12.59 -14.00
N PRO A 56 5.28 -12.89 -14.99
CA PRO A 56 3.85 -12.65 -14.88
C PRO A 56 3.27 -13.44 -13.69
N ILE A 57 2.26 -12.89 -13.05
CA ILE A 57 1.57 -13.55 -11.93
C ILE A 57 0.26 -14.12 -12.47
N ASP A 58 0.13 -15.43 -12.38
CA ASP A 58 -1.10 -16.12 -12.77
C ASP A 58 -2.21 -15.88 -11.74
N LYS A 59 -1.85 -15.98 -10.45
CA LYS A 59 -2.79 -15.74 -9.35
C LYS A 59 -2.22 -14.78 -8.31
N PRO A 60 -2.91 -13.66 -8.02
CA PRO A 60 -2.51 -12.73 -6.97
C PRO A 60 -2.46 -13.39 -5.59
N ARG A 61 -1.46 -13.01 -4.80
CA ARG A 61 -1.32 -13.42 -3.41
C ARG A 61 -2.05 -12.45 -2.48
N ASN A 62 -2.50 -12.93 -1.35
CA ASN A 62 -3.25 -12.12 -0.39
C ASN A 62 -2.32 -11.22 0.45
N PHE A 63 -1.72 -10.21 -0.18
CA PHE A 63 -0.90 -9.20 0.50
C PHE A 63 -1.65 -7.87 0.74
N TYR A 64 -2.95 -7.82 0.42
CA TYR A 64 -3.74 -6.59 0.52
C TYR A 64 -3.75 -6.02 1.93
N GLY A 65 -3.88 -6.86 2.95
CA GLY A 65 -3.85 -6.41 4.35
C GLY A 65 -2.53 -5.73 4.74
N VAL A 66 -1.39 -6.28 4.31
CA VAL A 66 -0.07 -5.69 4.55
C VAL A 66 0.07 -4.36 3.80
N ILE A 67 -0.31 -4.33 2.53
CA ILE A 67 -0.25 -3.11 1.71
C ILE A 67 -1.14 -2.02 2.31
N GLN A 68 -2.38 -2.34 2.67
CA GLN A 68 -3.32 -1.42 3.29
C GLN A 68 -2.81 -0.90 4.64
N PHE A 69 -2.22 -1.78 5.45
CA PHE A 69 -1.62 -1.40 6.73
C PHE A 69 -0.46 -0.41 6.54
N VAL A 70 0.46 -0.70 5.61
CA VAL A 70 1.60 0.19 5.31
C VAL A 70 1.13 1.54 4.76
N CYS A 71 0.13 1.54 3.88
CA CYS A 71 -0.45 2.76 3.35
C CYS A 71 -1.12 3.60 4.47
N ASP A 72 -1.91 2.98 5.33
CA ASP A 72 -2.57 3.67 6.45
C ASP A 72 -1.55 4.19 7.49
N TRP A 73 -0.52 3.40 7.77
CA TRP A 73 0.61 3.83 8.59
C TRP A 73 1.31 5.05 8.00
N ALA A 74 1.61 5.03 6.70
CA ALA A 74 2.26 6.16 6.01
C ALA A 74 1.39 7.42 6.07
N MET A 75 0.09 7.31 5.82
CA MET A 75 -0.83 8.45 5.91
C MET A 75 -0.89 9.03 7.33
N THR A 76 -0.88 8.15 8.33
CA THR A 76 -0.88 8.56 9.75
C THR A 76 0.44 9.23 10.14
N ALA A 77 1.58 8.66 9.74
CA ALA A 77 2.91 9.20 10.01
C ALA A 77 3.12 10.58 9.37
N LEU A 78 2.60 10.77 8.15
CA LEU A 78 2.64 12.03 7.43
C LEU A 78 1.55 13.02 7.89
N ARG A 79 0.70 12.63 8.87
CA ARG A 79 -0.42 13.44 9.37
C ARG A 79 -1.39 13.88 8.27
N VAL A 80 -1.56 13.07 7.23
CA VAL A 80 -2.49 13.37 6.12
C VAL A 80 -3.92 13.20 6.60
N LYS A 81 -4.69 14.28 6.59
CA LYS A 81 -6.12 14.23 6.92
C LYS A 81 -6.91 13.94 5.66
N ILE A 82 -7.55 12.79 5.62
CA ILE A 82 -8.34 12.34 4.49
C ILE A 82 -9.81 12.40 4.86
N ARG A 83 -10.60 13.11 4.04
CA ARG A 83 -12.05 13.12 4.13
C ARG A 83 -12.62 12.32 2.97
N PHE A 84 -13.44 11.34 3.28
CA PHE A 84 -14.17 10.54 2.29
C PHE A 84 -15.64 10.86 2.35
N ASN A 85 -16.24 11.07 1.18
CA ASN A 85 -17.67 11.19 1.03
C ASN A 85 -18.13 10.13 0.03
N GLY A 86 -19.25 9.45 0.32
CA GLY A 86 -19.83 8.47 -0.60
C GLY A 86 -19.21 7.09 -0.57
N MET A 87 -18.45 6.72 0.45
CA MET A 87 -17.91 5.36 0.60
C MET A 87 -19.00 4.28 0.60
N GLU A 88 -20.17 4.64 1.12
CA GLU A 88 -21.37 3.79 1.15
C GLU A 88 -21.96 3.53 -0.24
N LYS A 89 -21.59 4.32 -1.23
CA LYS A 89 -22.03 4.16 -2.63
C LYS A 89 -21.14 3.20 -3.43
N LEU A 90 -20.00 2.76 -2.87
CA LEU A 90 -19.14 1.81 -3.56
C LEU A 90 -19.90 0.48 -3.72
N PRO A 91 -19.89 -0.12 -4.93
CA PRO A 91 -20.50 -1.44 -5.13
C PRO A 91 -19.88 -2.49 -4.22
N ASN A 92 -20.68 -3.43 -3.74
CA ASN A 92 -20.15 -4.61 -3.03
C ASN A 92 -19.44 -5.58 -3.97
N GLU A 93 -19.92 -5.64 -5.21
CA GLU A 93 -19.35 -6.44 -6.29
C GLU A 93 -17.95 -5.93 -6.71
N PRO A 94 -17.12 -6.75 -7.34
CA PRO A 94 -15.88 -6.30 -7.98
C PRO A 94 -16.15 -5.29 -9.08
N PHE A 95 -15.33 -4.27 -9.18
CA PHE A 95 -15.49 -3.22 -10.19
C PHE A 95 -14.15 -2.61 -10.62
N VAL A 96 -14.18 -1.86 -11.70
CA VAL A 96 -13.06 -1.03 -12.13
C VAL A 96 -13.23 0.36 -11.54
N LEU A 97 -12.27 0.79 -10.72
CA LEU A 97 -12.20 2.13 -10.14
C LEU A 97 -11.47 3.06 -11.11
N VAL A 98 -12.21 4.00 -11.66
CA VAL A 98 -11.65 5.03 -12.54
C VAL A 98 -11.65 6.36 -11.79
N SER A 99 -10.51 7.03 -11.73
CA SER A 99 -10.41 8.34 -11.08
C SER A 99 -9.33 9.21 -11.72
N ASN A 100 -9.38 10.50 -11.41
CA ASN A 100 -8.36 11.47 -11.80
C ASN A 100 -7.06 11.19 -11.09
N HIS A 101 -5.95 11.59 -11.71
CA HIS A 101 -4.61 11.45 -11.13
C HIS A 101 -3.96 12.81 -10.92
N VAL A 102 -3.98 13.30 -9.71
CA VAL A 102 -3.38 14.60 -9.33
C VAL A 102 -2.13 14.42 -8.47
N SER A 103 -2.00 13.32 -7.74
CA SER A 103 -0.92 13.07 -6.80
C SER A 103 -0.39 11.65 -6.87
N ASN A 104 0.91 11.46 -6.60
CA ASN A 104 1.48 10.13 -6.37
C ASN A 104 0.84 9.42 -5.15
N PHE A 105 0.19 10.16 -4.27
CA PHE A 105 -0.49 9.62 -3.10
C PHE A 105 -1.89 9.10 -3.39
N ASP A 106 -2.50 9.39 -4.56
CA ASP A 106 -3.86 8.96 -4.86
C ASP A 106 -4.09 7.46 -4.65
N PRO A 107 -3.26 6.55 -5.22
CA PRO A 107 -3.42 5.12 -4.97
C PRO A 107 -3.16 4.76 -3.50
N VAL A 108 -2.23 5.45 -2.82
CA VAL A 108 -1.92 5.20 -1.40
C VAL A 108 -3.10 5.55 -0.51
N VAL A 109 -3.78 6.68 -0.79
CA VAL A 109 -4.99 7.12 -0.08
C VAL A 109 -6.11 6.10 -0.27
N VAL A 110 -6.34 5.65 -1.49
CA VAL A 110 -7.38 4.64 -1.78
C VAL A 110 -7.07 3.33 -1.05
N LEU A 111 -5.83 2.83 -1.14
CA LEU A 111 -5.38 1.61 -0.46
C LEU A 111 -5.53 1.72 1.06
N ALA A 112 -5.19 2.87 1.65
CA ALA A 112 -5.32 3.09 3.09
C ALA A 112 -6.78 3.04 3.58
N LYS A 113 -7.74 3.41 2.73
CA LYS A 113 -9.12 3.62 3.14
C LYS A 113 -10.10 2.56 2.66
N VAL A 114 -9.90 1.97 1.51
CA VAL A 114 -10.74 0.85 1.01
C VAL A 114 -10.27 -0.45 1.67
N LYS A 115 -10.48 -0.54 3.00
CA LYS A 115 -10.03 -1.69 3.81
C LYS A 115 -10.88 -2.94 3.58
N GLY A 116 -10.26 -4.10 3.79
CA GLY A 116 -10.94 -5.39 3.73
C GLY A 116 -11.29 -5.88 2.32
N ARG A 117 -10.96 -5.11 1.28
CA ARG A 117 -11.21 -5.49 -0.12
C ARG A 117 -9.91 -5.73 -0.87
N LYS A 118 -9.91 -6.68 -1.78
CA LYS A 118 -8.81 -6.89 -2.72
C LYS A 118 -8.81 -5.75 -3.72
N ILE A 119 -7.78 -4.91 -3.69
CA ILE A 119 -7.64 -3.79 -4.62
C ILE A 119 -6.21 -3.71 -5.15
N ALA A 120 -6.07 -3.55 -6.45
CA ALA A 120 -4.81 -3.32 -7.13
C ALA A 120 -4.94 -2.19 -8.16
N PHE A 121 -3.83 -1.69 -8.66
CA PHE A 121 -3.80 -0.61 -9.64
C PHE A 121 -2.98 -0.98 -10.87
N ILE A 122 -3.39 -0.44 -12.01
CA ILE A 122 -2.55 -0.39 -13.19
C ILE A 122 -1.54 0.73 -13.00
N SER A 123 -0.25 0.43 -13.12
CA SER A 123 0.83 1.29 -12.68
C SER A 123 2.00 1.35 -13.68
N LYS A 124 2.90 2.32 -13.52
CA LYS A 124 4.12 2.41 -14.31
C LYS A 124 5.07 1.23 -14.00
N PRO A 125 5.82 0.71 -14.99
CA PRO A 125 6.83 -0.33 -14.75
C PRO A 125 7.89 0.06 -13.70
N SER A 126 8.23 1.36 -13.60
CA SER A 126 9.19 1.86 -12.62
C SER A 126 8.75 1.67 -11.17
N ASN A 127 7.44 1.65 -10.89
CA ASN A 127 6.91 1.48 -9.53
C ASN A 127 7.22 0.09 -8.96
N PHE A 128 7.36 -0.91 -9.83
CA PHE A 128 7.72 -2.28 -9.43
C PHE A 128 9.21 -2.43 -9.08
N LYS A 129 10.03 -1.41 -9.34
CA LYS A 129 11.44 -1.36 -8.94
C LYS A 129 11.64 -0.77 -7.55
N ILE A 130 10.60 -0.21 -6.93
CA ILE A 130 10.67 0.35 -5.58
C ILE A 130 10.91 -0.80 -4.59
N PRO A 131 11.98 -0.73 -3.76
CA PRO A 131 12.25 -1.74 -2.75
C PRO A 131 11.02 -1.97 -1.85
N VAL A 132 10.77 -3.20 -1.46
CA VAL A 132 9.61 -3.64 -0.67
C VAL A 132 8.28 -3.44 -1.41
N ALA A 133 7.90 -2.20 -1.74
CA ALA A 133 6.61 -1.90 -2.35
C ALA A 133 6.42 -2.61 -3.70
N GLY A 134 7.44 -2.62 -4.58
CA GLY A 134 7.36 -3.24 -5.89
C GLY A 134 7.05 -4.74 -5.83
N PRO A 135 7.83 -5.56 -5.13
CA PRO A 135 7.55 -6.99 -4.96
C PRO A 135 6.18 -7.27 -4.36
N TYR A 136 5.78 -6.56 -3.32
CA TYR A 136 4.48 -6.76 -2.68
C TYR A 136 3.31 -6.42 -3.60
N THR A 137 3.33 -5.22 -4.23
CA THR A 137 2.27 -4.79 -5.14
C THR A 137 2.18 -5.69 -6.37
N HIS A 138 3.32 -6.06 -6.97
CA HIS A 138 3.34 -7.00 -8.08
C HIS A 138 2.65 -8.31 -7.70
N ASN A 139 3.06 -8.93 -6.59
CA ASN A 139 2.49 -10.20 -6.14
C ASN A 139 1.03 -10.09 -5.66
N ALA A 140 0.54 -8.89 -5.34
CA ALA A 140 -0.86 -8.61 -5.04
C ALA A 140 -1.73 -8.36 -6.28
N GLY A 141 -1.19 -8.48 -7.50
CA GLY A 141 -1.96 -8.35 -8.73
C GLY A 141 -1.98 -6.94 -9.34
N PHE A 142 -1.10 -6.04 -8.89
CA PHE A 142 -0.87 -4.80 -9.61
C PHE A 142 -0.24 -5.10 -10.97
N LEU A 143 -0.64 -4.36 -11.99
CA LEU A 143 -0.21 -4.61 -13.36
C LEU A 143 0.61 -3.45 -13.91
N ALA A 144 1.74 -3.79 -14.55
CA ALA A 144 2.55 -2.81 -15.27
C ALA A 144 1.95 -2.56 -16.66
N ILE A 145 1.72 -1.27 -17.00
CA ILE A 145 1.27 -0.89 -18.34
C ILE A 145 2.41 -0.27 -19.15
N ASP A 146 2.65 -0.84 -20.31
CA ASP A 146 3.55 -0.26 -21.33
C ASP A 146 2.77 0.73 -22.18
N ARG A 147 3.03 2.01 -21.96
CA ARG A 147 2.30 3.11 -22.65
C ARG A 147 2.82 3.39 -24.05
N GLU A 148 4.00 2.91 -24.37
CA GLU A 148 4.64 3.12 -25.67
C GLU A 148 4.22 2.03 -26.68
N ASN A 149 3.67 0.93 -26.19
CA ASN A 149 3.23 -0.19 -27.01
C ASN A 149 1.74 -0.52 -26.79
N ALA A 150 0.91 -0.10 -27.75
CA ALA A 150 -0.55 -0.27 -27.67
C ALA A 150 -0.98 -1.75 -27.52
N MET A 151 -0.31 -2.67 -28.21
CA MET A 151 -0.62 -4.10 -28.10
C MET A 151 -0.32 -4.66 -26.72
N ARG A 152 0.78 -4.24 -26.09
CA ARG A 152 1.12 -4.63 -24.70
C ARG A 152 0.17 -3.98 -23.71
N ALA A 153 -0.16 -2.70 -23.92
CA ALA A 153 -1.15 -2.02 -23.08
C ALA A 153 -2.51 -2.74 -23.11
N MET A 154 -2.98 -3.11 -24.31
CA MET A 154 -4.23 -3.87 -24.50
C MET A 154 -4.21 -5.20 -23.71
N ARG A 155 -3.11 -5.95 -23.77
CA ARG A 155 -2.96 -7.20 -23.01
C ARG A 155 -3.05 -6.95 -21.50
N THR A 156 -2.43 -5.85 -21.01
CA THR A 156 -2.51 -5.47 -19.59
C THR A 156 -3.94 -5.14 -19.18
N ILE A 157 -4.68 -4.39 -20.00
CA ILE A 157 -6.10 -4.07 -19.72
C ILE A 157 -6.97 -5.33 -19.74
N LYS A 158 -6.76 -6.23 -20.72
CA LYS A 158 -7.46 -7.52 -20.75
C LYS A 158 -7.19 -8.32 -19.48
N ARG A 159 -5.92 -8.40 -19.06
CA ARG A 159 -5.55 -9.09 -17.83
C ARG A 159 -6.18 -8.45 -16.59
N ALA A 160 -6.28 -7.13 -16.55
CA ALA A 160 -6.97 -6.41 -15.47
C ALA A 160 -8.44 -6.82 -15.37
N ALA A 161 -9.14 -6.86 -16.49
CA ALA A 161 -10.54 -7.30 -16.55
C ALA A 161 -10.71 -8.77 -16.09
N GLU A 162 -9.82 -9.65 -16.52
CA GLU A 162 -9.80 -11.05 -16.06
C GLU A 162 -9.67 -11.14 -14.53
N LEU A 163 -8.74 -10.37 -13.92
CA LEU A 163 -8.53 -10.38 -12.47
C LEU A 163 -9.73 -9.82 -11.69
N VAL A 164 -10.43 -8.83 -12.23
CA VAL A 164 -11.66 -8.33 -11.61
C VAL A 164 -12.68 -9.45 -11.45
N VAL A 165 -12.86 -10.26 -12.50
CA VAL A 165 -13.85 -11.34 -12.51
C VAL A 165 -13.36 -12.57 -11.73
N SER A 166 -12.17 -13.09 -12.06
CA SER A 166 -11.66 -14.36 -11.52
C SER A 166 -11.22 -14.29 -10.07
N GLU A 167 -10.62 -13.18 -9.65
CA GLU A 167 -10.08 -13.00 -8.30
C GLU A 167 -10.99 -12.14 -7.40
N GLN A 168 -12.11 -11.69 -7.91
CA GLN A 168 -13.08 -10.86 -7.19
C GLN A 168 -12.40 -9.63 -6.56
N MET A 169 -11.66 -8.88 -7.38
CA MET A 169 -10.89 -7.73 -6.93
C MET A 169 -11.31 -6.43 -7.59
N ILE A 170 -11.00 -5.32 -6.94
CA ILE A 170 -11.13 -3.99 -7.52
C ILE A 170 -9.84 -3.67 -8.30
N MET A 171 -10.00 -3.19 -9.53
CA MET A 171 -8.86 -2.74 -10.32
C MET A 171 -8.93 -1.23 -10.54
N GLY A 172 -8.01 -0.49 -9.93
CA GLY A 172 -7.89 0.96 -10.09
C GLY A 172 -7.11 1.34 -11.36
N ILE A 173 -7.63 2.33 -12.07
CA ILE A 173 -6.97 2.89 -13.24
C ILE A 173 -7.09 4.42 -13.25
N TYR A 174 -6.01 5.07 -13.65
CA TYR A 174 -5.93 6.51 -13.93
C TYR A 174 -5.81 6.67 -15.46
N PRO A 175 -6.93 6.92 -16.18
CA PRO A 175 -6.95 6.88 -17.64
C PRO A 175 -6.10 7.95 -18.30
N GLU A 176 -5.88 9.07 -17.61
CA GLU A 176 -4.99 10.15 -18.07
C GLU A 176 -3.54 9.66 -18.29
N GLY A 177 -3.17 8.56 -17.68
CA GLY A 177 -1.83 7.98 -17.79
C GLY A 177 -0.71 8.84 -17.16
N THR A 178 -0.97 10.09 -16.81
CA THR A 178 -0.05 11.03 -16.18
C THR A 178 -0.83 11.89 -15.20
N ARG A 179 -0.13 12.55 -14.28
CA ARG A 179 -0.76 13.47 -13.35
C ARG A 179 -1.20 14.74 -14.03
N SER A 180 -2.42 15.20 -13.76
CA SER A 180 -2.85 16.54 -14.16
C SER A 180 -1.91 17.57 -13.54
N LYS A 181 -1.45 18.54 -14.36
CA LYS A 181 -0.62 19.66 -13.90
C LYS A 181 -1.48 20.86 -13.48
N THR A 182 -2.67 20.94 -14.00
CA THR A 182 -3.61 22.05 -13.76
C THR A 182 -4.66 21.72 -12.70
N GLY A 183 -4.85 20.44 -12.37
CA GLY A 183 -5.92 19.97 -11.51
C GLY A 183 -7.28 19.90 -12.23
N GLU A 184 -7.33 20.27 -13.50
CA GLU A 184 -8.51 20.13 -14.35
C GLU A 184 -8.58 18.71 -14.93
N LEU A 185 -9.80 18.27 -15.22
CA LEU A 185 -10.13 17.00 -15.87
C LEU A 185 -9.92 17.07 -17.37
#